data_47e6278eb8fc08ccbfe8dc67e1dd703b
#
_entry.id   47e6278eb8fc08ccbfe8dc67e1dd703b
#
_cell.length_a   1.000
_cell.length_b   1.000
_cell.length_c   1.000
_cell.angle_alpha   90.00
_cell.angle_beta   90.00
_cell.angle_gamma   90.00
#
_symmetry.space_group_name_H-M   'P 1'
#
loop_
_entity.id
_entity.type
_entity.pdbx_description
1 polymer ?
#
loop_
_entity_poly.entity_id
_entity_poly.type
_entity_poly.pdbx_seq_one_letter_code
_entity_poly.pdbx_strand_id
1 'polypeptide(L)'
;LEIYGPIALRIGMQKVRAELEDLAFDCLHPLRAEMLRSAIKKSSGGRKKIVYKIRKEIKSHLKSKKVLATVQGREKNLFSIYRKIKTKHKPFSEVLDVYGFRIIVYSVEDCYKALGLIHNYYKPIEQRFKDYIAIPKSNGYQALHTTLLALDSIPIEIQIQTKNMELIAENGICAHASYKNAVSYTHLRAHE
;
A
#
# COMPACT_ATOMS: atom_id res chain seq x y z
N LEU A 1 18.42 5.20 -10.23
CA LEU A 1 17.81 4.00 -9.64
C LEU A 1 18.65 3.42 -8.50
N GLU A 2 19.97 3.40 -8.65
CA GLU A 2 20.88 2.68 -7.74
C GLU A 2 21.31 3.50 -6.51
N ILE A 3 21.13 4.81 -6.51
CA ILE A 3 21.58 5.70 -5.42
C ILE A 3 20.36 6.28 -4.69
N TYR A 4 19.57 7.14 -5.32
CA TYR A 4 18.51 7.88 -4.66
C TYR A 4 17.31 7.01 -4.26
N GLY A 5 16.96 5.98 -5.03
CA GLY A 5 15.92 5.03 -4.68
C GLY A 5 16.21 4.29 -3.36
N PRO A 6 17.39 3.67 -3.20
CA PRO A 6 17.82 3.06 -1.94
C PRO A 6 17.94 4.03 -0.77
N ILE A 7 18.38 5.27 -0.98
CA ILE A 7 18.44 6.29 0.07
C ILE A 7 17.00 6.62 0.54
N ALA A 8 16.09 6.93 -0.38
CA ALA A 8 14.68 7.20 -0.05
C ALA A 8 14.02 6.02 0.66
N LEU A 9 14.37 4.78 0.31
CA LEU A 9 13.91 3.57 1.02
C LEU A 9 14.40 3.53 2.46
N ARG A 10 15.71 3.82 2.69
CA ARG A 10 16.32 3.78 4.03
C ARG A 10 15.71 4.81 4.97
N ILE A 11 15.44 6.02 4.47
CA ILE A 11 14.80 7.08 5.27
C ILE A 11 13.27 6.98 5.32
N GLY A 12 12.68 5.93 4.70
CA GLY A 12 11.25 5.62 4.77
C GLY A 12 10.35 6.41 3.83
N MET A 13 10.90 7.25 2.94
CA MET A 13 10.14 8.11 2.00
C MET A 13 9.60 7.31 0.81
N GLN A 14 8.59 6.48 1.03
CA GLN A 14 8.08 5.53 0.02
C GLN A 14 7.48 6.22 -1.22
N LYS A 15 6.83 7.37 -1.04
CA LYS A 15 6.25 8.12 -2.15
C LYS A 15 7.33 8.70 -3.05
N VAL A 16 8.30 9.40 -2.47
CA VAL A 16 9.46 9.96 -3.19
C VAL A 16 10.24 8.87 -3.89
N ARG A 17 10.48 7.74 -3.22
CA ARG A 17 11.11 6.58 -3.83
C ARG A 17 10.38 6.11 -5.08
N ALA A 18 9.05 5.94 -4.99
CA ALA A 18 8.26 5.47 -6.12
C ALA A 18 8.33 6.42 -7.32
N GLU A 19 8.26 7.73 -7.07
CA GLU A 19 8.39 8.77 -8.10
C GLU A 19 9.79 8.76 -8.73
N LEU A 20 10.86 8.70 -7.92
CA LEU A 20 12.23 8.63 -8.41
C LEU A 20 12.50 7.36 -9.23
N GLU A 21 11.99 6.20 -8.78
CA GLU A 21 12.13 4.94 -9.49
C GLU A 21 11.39 4.98 -10.84
N ASP A 22 10.19 5.55 -10.92
CA ASP A 22 9.42 5.66 -12.16
C ASP A 22 10.05 6.67 -13.15
N LEU A 23 10.46 7.85 -12.68
CA LEU A 23 11.15 8.85 -13.52
C LEU A 23 12.47 8.30 -14.09
N ALA A 24 13.28 7.65 -13.25
CA ALA A 24 14.52 7.05 -13.69
C ALA A 24 14.28 5.89 -14.67
N PHE A 25 13.21 5.12 -14.49
CA PHE A 25 12.84 4.05 -15.41
C PHE A 25 12.43 4.60 -16.79
N ASP A 26 11.69 5.71 -16.79
CA ASP A 26 11.32 6.39 -18.05
C ASP A 26 12.54 6.90 -18.81
N CYS A 27 13.51 7.46 -18.11
CA CYS A 27 14.74 7.94 -18.73
C CYS A 27 15.63 6.80 -19.26
N LEU A 28 15.79 5.73 -18.48
CA LEU A 28 16.69 4.62 -18.81
C LEU A 28 16.12 3.63 -19.83
N HIS A 29 14.80 3.46 -19.82
CA HIS A 29 14.10 2.46 -20.63
C HIS A 29 12.80 3.00 -21.23
N PRO A 30 12.82 4.08 -22.02
CA PRO A 30 11.62 4.78 -22.49
C PRO A 30 10.65 3.87 -23.26
N LEU A 31 11.16 3.04 -24.17
CA LEU A 31 10.33 2.12 -24.95
C LEU A 31 9.63 1.07 -24.07
N ARG A 32 10.33 0.54 -23.07
CA ARG A 32 9.77 -0.45 -22.14
C ARG A 32 8.72 0.18 -21.24
N ALA A 33 8.96 1.40 -20.78
CA ALA A 33 8.03 2.16 -19.96
C ALA A 33 6.73 2.44 -20.74
N GLU A 34 6.84 2.86 -21.99
CA GLU A 34 5.69 3.11 -22.86
C GLU A 34 4.90 1.82 -23.17
N MET A 35 5.59 0.72 -23.50
CA MET A 35 4.96 -0.58 -23.69
C MET A 35 4.18 -1.02 -22.45
N LEU A 36 4.76 -0.88 -21.25
CA LEU A 36 4.10 -1.22 -20.00
C LEU A 36 2.87 -0.34 -19.72
N ARG A 37 2.99 0.99 -19.94
CA ARG A 37 1.83 1.90 -19.80
C ARG A 37 0.70 1.53 -20.75
N SER A 38 1.02 1.26 -22.00
CA SER A 38 0.03 0.86 -23.01
C SER A 38 -0.64 -0.46 -22.63
N ALA A 39 0.11 -1.45 -22.16
CA ALA A 39 -0.42 -2.72 -21.71
C ALA A 39 -1.31 -2.58 -20.46
N ILE A 40 -0.90 -1.75 -19.49
CA ILE A 40 -1.71 -1.41 -18.30
C ILE A 40 -3.01 -0.72 -18.73
N LYS A 41 -2.93 0.25 -19.65
CA LYS A 41 -4.10 0.98 -20.15
C LYS A 41 -5.09 0.06 -20.86
N LYS A 42 -4.62 -0.82 -21.73
CA LYS A 42 -5.46 -1.83 -22.41
C LYS A 42 -6.19 -2.75 -21.44
N SER A 43 -5.51 -3.17 -20.36
CA SER A 43 -6.11 -4.04 -19.34
C SER A 43 -6.95 -3.30 -18.30
N SER A 44 -6.97 -1.95 -18.31
CA SER A 44 -7.57 -1.15 -17.22
C SER A 44 -9.10 -1.04 -17.27
N GLY A 45 -9.74 -1.24 -18.42
CA GLY A 45 -11.20 -1.06 -18.56
C GLY A 45 -12.02 -1.99 -17.66
N GLY A 46 -11.72 -3.29 -17.65
CA GLY A 46 -12.34 -4.27 -16.76
C GLY A 46 -11.89 -4.11 -15.30
N ARG A 47 -10.63 -3.75 -15.08
CA ARG A 47 -10.05 -3.59 -13.74
C ARG A 47 -10.70 -2.50 -12.91
N LYS A 48 -10.97 -1.33 -13.47
CA LYS A 48 -11.59 -0.22 -12.72
C LYS A 48 -12.92 -0.64 -12.12
N LYS A 49 -13.73 -1.40 -12.84
CA LYS A 49 -15.02 -1.93 -12.36
C LYS A 49 -14.82 -2.91 -11.21
N ILE A 50 -13.87 -3.85 -11.34
CA ILE A 50 -13.55 -4.84 -10.30
C ILE A 50 -13.03 -4.15 -9.03
N VAL A 51 -12.04 -3.25 -9.16
CA VAL A 51 -11.50 -2.48 -8.04
C VAL A 51 -12.59 -1.67 -7.33
N TYR A 52 -13.47 -1.02 -8.09
CA TYR A 52 -14.59 -0.28 -7.51
C TYR A 52 -15.54 -1.18 -6.73
N LYS A 53 -15.91 -2.35 -7.30
CA LYS A 53 -16.80 -3.32 -6.67
C LYS A 53 -16.20 -3.83 -5.36
N ILE A 54 -14.97 -4.34 -5.39
CA ILE A 54 -14.27 -4.87 -4.20
C ILE A 54 -14.11 -3.77 -3.13
N ARG A 55 -13.72 -2.55 -3.53
CA ARG A 55 -13.61 -1.41 -2.60
C ARG A 55 -14.93 -1.12 -1.90
N LYS A 56 -16.04 -1.11 -2.64
CA LYS A 56 -17.38 -0.87 -2.10
C LYS A 56 -17.79 -1.97 -1.12
N GLU A 57 -17.53 -3.23 -1.45
CA GLU A 57 -17.81 -4.39 -0.60
C GLU A 57 -17.04 -4.34 0.72
N ILE A 58 -15.71 -4.14 0.65
CA ILE A 58 -14.85 -4.02 1.84
C ILE A 58 -15.36 -2.87 2.73
N LYS A 59 -15.61 -1.69 2.14
CA LYS A 59 -16.09 -0.52 2.89
C LYS A 59 -17.45 -0.78 3.56
N SER A 60 -18.38 -1.40 2.85
CA SER A 60 -19.70 -1.75 3.37
C SER A 60 -19.61 -2.77 4.51
N HIS A 61 -18.77 -3.81 4.33
CA HIS A 61 -18.58 -4.85 5.33
C HIS A 61 -17.97 -4.29 6.63
N LEU A 62 -16.92 -3.49 6.55
CA LEU A 62 -16.32 -2.85 7.71
C LEU A 62 -17.29 -1.91 8.41
N LYS A 63 -18.05 -1.12 7.65
CA LYS A 63 -19.07 -0.20 8.20
C LYS A 63 -20.17 -0.95 8.94
N SER A 64 -20.67 -2.08 8.42
CA SER A 64 -21.70 -2.89 9.07
C SER A 64 -21.25 -3.46 10.43
N LYS A 65 -19.95 -3.65 10.60
CA LYS A 65 -19.31 -4.11 11.86
C LYS A 65 -18.78 -2.96 12.74
N LYS A 66 -19.22 -1.72 12.47
CA LYS A 66 -18.87 -0.50 13.22
C LYS A 66 -17.36 -0.17 13.20
N VAL A 67 -16.63 -0.59 12.17
CA VAL A 67 -15.25 -0.17 11.94
C VAL A 67 -15.24 0.97 10.94
N LEU A 68 -14.84 2.16 11.39
CA LEU A 68 -14.69 3.33 10.54
C LEU A 68 -13.34 3.23 9.79
N ALA A 69 -13.41 3.05 8.48
CA ALA A 69 -12.24 2.88 7.65
C ALA A 69 -12.35 3.63 6.32
N THR A 70 -11.23 4.18 5.88
CA THR A 70 -11.08 4.67 4.50
C THR A 70 -10.45 3.56 3.66
N VAL A 71 -11.12 3.15 2.59
CA VAL A 71 -10.62 2.12 1.67
C VAL A 71 -10.21 2.77 0.36
N GLN A 72 -8.95 2.65 -0.01
CA GLN A 72 -8.38 3.21 -1.23
C GLN A 72 -7.82 2.08 -2.11
N GLY A 73 -8.00 2.21 -3.45
CA GLY A 73 -7.26 1.39 -4.39
C GLY A 73 -5.79 1.86 -4.42
N ARG A 74 -4.86 0.92 -4.38
CA ARG A 74 -3.43 1.23 -4.48
C ARG A 74 -2.94 0.86 -5.87
N GLU A 75 -2.52 1.85 -6.61
CA GLU A 75 -1.80 1.62 -7.86
C GLU A 75 -0.34 1.24 -7.57
N LYS A 76 0.18 0.28 -8.32
CA LYS A 76 1.60 -0.10 -8.25
C LYS A 76 2.38 0.82 -9.18
N ASN A 77 3.52 1.33 -8.74
CA ASN A 77 4.41 2.10 -9.59
C ASN A 77 4.97 1.22 -10.73
N LEU A 78 5.23 1.87 -11.87
CA LEU A 78 5.58 1.21 -13.12
C LEU A 78 6.88 0.39 -13.00
N PHE A 79 7.90 0.97 -12.36
CA PHE A 79 9.16 0.30 -12.11
C PHE A 79 9.03 -0.95 -11.23
N SER A 80 8.17 -0.92 -10.22
CA SER A 80 7.90 -2.09 -9.37
C SER A 80 7.26 -3.24 -10.15
N ILE A 81 6.40 -2.93 -11.12
CA ILE A 81 5.82 -3.92 -12.04
C ILE A 81 6.93 -4.50 -12.92
N TYR A 82 7.72 -3.66 -13.57
CA TYR A 82 8.86 -4.08 -14.41
C TYR A 82 9.83 -4.98 -13.65
N ARG A 83 10.25 -4.57 -12.44
CA ARG A 83 11.15 -5.35 -11.60
C ARG A 83 10.59 -6.72 -11.27
N LYS A 84 9.29 -6.84 -10.96
CA LYS A 84 8.66 -8.14 -10.69
C LYS A 84 8.64 -9.05 -11.91
N ILE A 85 8.41 -8.51 -13.11
CA ILE A 85 8.48 -9.27 -14.35
C ILE A 85 9.90 -9.78 -14.57
N LYS A 86 10.90 -8.90 -14.45
CA LYS A 86 12.31 -9.23 -14.70
C LYS A 86 12.88 -10.22 -13.69
N THR A 87 12.57 -10.06 -12.39
CA THR A 87 13.19 -10.88 -11.33
C THR A 87 12.46 -12.18 -11.04
N LYS A 88 11.15 -12.24 -11.30
CA LYS A 88 10.33 -13.43 -11.00
C LYS A 88 9.96 -14.24 -12.23
N HIS A 89 10.41 -13.81 -13.41
CA HIS A 89 10.07 -14.41 -14.72
C HIS A 89 8.57 -14.68 -14.88
N LYS A 90 7.72 -13.88 -14.20
CA LYS A 90 6.27 -14.04 -14.26
C LYS A 90 5.71 -13.34 -15.49
N PRO A 91 4.75 -13.97 -16.19
CA PRO A 91 4.08 -13.32 -17.30
C PRO A 91 3.40 -12.02 -16.83
N PHE A 92 3.33 -11.07 -17.73
CA PHE A 92 2.78 -9.73 -17.47
C PHE A 92 1.36 -9.79 -16.88
N SER A 93 0.51 -10.70 -17.37
CA SER A 93 -0.84 -10.94 -16.85
C SER A 93 -0.86 -11.24 -15.35
N GLU A 94 -0.04 -12.15 -14.88
CA GLU A 94 0.01 -12.52 -13.45
C GLU A 94 0.50 -11.40 -12.54
N VAL A 95 1.38 -10.52 -13.03
CA VAL A 95 1.89 -9.39 -12.24
C VAL A 95 0.85 -8.28 -12.13
N LEU A 96 0.03 -8.13 -13.17
CA LEU A 96 -1.05 -7.15 -13.21
C LEU A 96 -2.31 -7.61 -12.46
N ASP A 97 -2.54 -8.89 -12.30
CA ASP A 97 -3.78 -9.43 -11.74
C ASP A 97 -3.89 -9.27 -10.20
N VAL A 98 -2.83 -8.86 -9.54
CA VAL A 98 -2.89 -8.57 -8.10
C VAL A 98 -3.32 -7.13 -7.85
N TYR A 99 -4.56 -6.96 -7.42
CA TYR A 99 -5.09 -5.64 -7.03
C TYR A 99 -4.65 -5.29 -5.62
N GLY A 100 -4.15 -4.07 -5.45
CA GLY A 100 -3.76 -3.55 -4.13
C GLY A 100 -4.84 -2.66 -3.53
N PHE A 101 -5.10 -2.84 -2.24
CA PHE A 101 -5.97 -1.96 -1.46
C PHE A 101 -5.25 -1.50 -0.19
N ARG A 102 -5.53 -0.27 0.20
CA ARG A 102 -5.09 0.29 1.47
C ARG A 102 -6.32 0.59 2.31
N ILE A 103 -6.32 0.12 3.55
CA ILE A 103 -7.36 0.36 4.54
C ILE A 103 -6.74 1.17 5.66
N ILE A 104 -7.27 2.38 5.85
CA ILE A 104 -6.80 3.32 6.86
C ILE A 104 -7.85 3.38 7.95
N VAL A 105 -7.44 3.11 9.18
CA VAL A 105 -8.27 3.13 10.38
C VAL A 105 -7.70 4.11 11.42
N TYR A 106 -8.40 4.29 12.55
CA TYR A 106 -8.00 5.26 13.56
C TYR A 106 -7.02 4.72 14.59
N SER A 107 -7.16 3.44 15.00
CA SER A 107 -6.34 2.83 16.06
C SER A 107 -5.66 1.54 15.60
N VAL A 108 -4.65 1.11 16.36
CA VAL A 108 -4.00 -0.20 16.17
C VAL A 108 -4.99 -1.34 16.39
N GLU A 109 -5.85 -1.22 17.39
CA GLU A 109 -6.90 -2.20 17.67
C GLU A 109 -7.85 -2.35 16.48
N ASP A 110 -8.24 -1.23 15.85
CA ASP A 110 -9.05 -1.26 14.65
C ASP A 110 -8.33 -1.92 13.46
N CYS A 111 -6.99 -1.85 13.38
CA CYS A 111 -6.23 -2.59 12.37
C CYS A 111 -6.44 -4.10 12.49
N TYR A 112 -6.28 -4.65 13.69
CA TYR A 112 -6.48 -6.09 13.94
C TYR A 112 -7.94 -6.50 13.82
N LYS A 113 -8.88 -5.65 14.28
CA LYS A 113 -10.31 -5.89 14.11
C LYS A 113 -10.69 -5.92 12.62
N ALA A 114 -10.20 -4.97 11.83
CA ALA A 114 -10.42 -4.94 10.39
C ALA A 114 -9.82 -6.18 9.71
N LEU A 115 -8.61 -6.62 10.10
CA LEU A 115 -7.98 -7.84 9.59
C LEU A 115 -8.87 -9.07 9.82
N GLY A 116 -9.33 -9.29 11.06
CA GLY A 116 -10.19 -10.42 11.40
C GLY A 116 -11.50 -10.42 10.59
N LEU A 117 -12.14 -9.25 10.47
CA LEU A 117 -13.36 -9.10 9.68
C LEU A 117 -13.16 -9.42 8.20
N ILE A 118 -12.03 -8.98 7.62
CA ILE A 118 -11.71 -9.22 6.22
C ILE A 118 -11.31 -10.67 5.97
N HIS A 119 -10.57 -11.31 6.87
CA HIS A 119 -10.23 -12.74 6.79
C HIS A 119 -11.45 -13.65 6.91
N ASN A 120 -12.49 -13.23 7.65
CA ASN A 120 -13.76 -13.92 7.70
C ASN A 120 -14.61 -13.74 6.43
N TYR A 121 -14.38 -12.65 5.70
CA TYR A 121 -15.14 -12.34 4.48
C TYR A 121 -14.49 -12.89 3.21
N TYR A 122 -13.15 -12.85 3.13
CA TYR A 122 -12.36 -13.37 2.02
C TYR A 122 -11.35 -14.41 2.51
N LYS A 123 -11.15 -15.46 1.73
CA LYS A 123 -10.18 -16.53 2.08
C LYS A 123 -8.74 -16.02 2.00
N PRO A 124 -7.96 -16.03 3.10
CA PRO A 124 -6.55 -15.64 3.06
C PRO A 124 -5.70 -16.70 2.34
N ILE A 125 -4.66 -16.23 1.63
CA ILE A 125 -3.65 -17.09 1.03
C ILE A 125 -2.56 -17.33 2.07
N GLU A 126 -2.27 -18.61 2.33
CA GLU A 126 -1.24 -19.02 3.28
C GLU A 126 0.12 -18.39 2.97
N GLN A 127 0.91 -18.15 4.02
CA GLN A 127 2.25 -17.55 3.96
C GLN A 127 2.32 -16.14 3.32
N ARG A 128 1.18 -15.51 3.04
CA ARG A 128 1.10 -14.16 2.48
C ARG A 128 0.70 -13.09 3.50
N PHE A 129 0.57 -13.47 4.76
CA PHE A 129 0.35 -12.54 5.86
C PHE A 129 1.69 -12.06 6.44
N LYS A 130 1.78 -10.76 6.74
CA LYS A 130 2.94 -10.15 7.42
C LYS A 130 2.45 -9.06 8.36
N ASP A 131 2.85 -9.17 9.61
CA ASP A 131 2.56 -8.19 10.65
C ASP A 131 3.77 -7.26 10.85
N TYR A 132 3.71 -6.10 10.23
CA TYR A 132 4.70 -5.05 10.44
C TYR A 132 4.25 -4.01 11.48
N ILE A 133 3.12 -4.24 12.18
CA ILE A 133 2.75 -3.44 13.35
C ILE A 133 3.48 -3.99 14.57
N ALA A 134 3.39 -5.31 14.79
CA ALA A 134 4.09 -5.99 15.87
C ALA A 134 5.61 -6.01 15.68
N ILE A 135 6.07 -6.19 14.42
CA ILE A 135 7.50 -6.23 14.06
C ILE A 135 7.76 -5.19 12.95
N PRO A 136 7.98 -3.91 13.32
CA PRO A 136 8.24 -2.85 12.35
C PRO A 136 9.49 -3.11 11.50
N LYS A 137 9.50 -2.61 10.27
CA LYS A 137 10.71 -2.63 9.46
C LYS A 137 11.77 -1.67 10.00
N SER A 138 13.04 -1.90 9.65
CA SER A 138 14.17 -1.07 10.06
C SER A 138 14.01 0.42 9.71
N ASN A 139 13.20 0.75 8.72
CA ASN A 139 12.88 2.12 8.32
C ASN A 139 11.61 2.68 9.00
N GLY A 140 11.13 2.07 10.06
CA GLY A 140 9.94 2.51 10.80
C GLY A 140 8.59 2.23 10.13
N TYR A 141 8.57 1.55 8.98
CA TYR A 141 7.32 1.21 8.31
C TYR A 141 6.49 0.21 9.10
N GLN A 142 5.22 0.54 9.31
CA GLN A 142 4.24 -0.29 10.00
C GLN A 142 2.96 -0.46 9.17
N ALA A 143 2.48 -1.69 9.03
CA ALA A 143 1.19 -2.05 8.45
C ALA A 143 0.94 -3.56 8.61
N LEU A 144 -0.31 -3.99 8.57
CA LEU A 144 -0.65 -5.40 8.33
C LEU A 144 -0.75 -5.63 6.83
N HIS A 145 -0.07 -6.64 6.32
CA HIS A 145 -0.15 -7.05 4.92
C HIS A 145 -0.79 -8.42 4.82
N THR A 146 -1.79 -8.56 3.98
CA THR A 146 -2.41 -9.85 3.70
C THR A 146 -2.77 -9.95 2.22
N THR A 147 -2.75 -11.16 1.69
CA THR A 147 -3.23 -11.45 0.33
C THR A 147 -4.42 -12.41 0.44
N LEU A 148 -5.51 -12.06 -0.21
CA LEU A 148 -6.78 -12.75 -0.10
C LEU A 148 -7.29 -13.13 -1.49
N LEU A 149 -8.16 -14.13 -1.55
CA LEU A 149 -8.94 -14.43 -2.74
C LEU A 149 -10.29 -13.72 -2.66
N ALA A 150 -10.51 -12.75 -3.54
CA ALA A 150 -11.79 -12.05 -3.67
C ALA A 150 -12.71 -12.76 -4.67
N LEU A 151 -13.72 -12.08 -5.16
CA LEU A 151 -14.65 -12.55 -6.18
C LEU A 151 -13.92 -13.22 -7.34
N ASP A 152 -14.45 -14.33 -7.82
CA ASP A 152 -13.89 -15.13 -8.94
C ASP A 152 -12.43 -15.58 -8.71
N SER A 153 -12.06 -15.81 -7.43
CA SER A 153 -10.71 -16.23 -7.03
C SER A 153 -9.60 -15.23 -7.42
N ILE A 154 -9.94 -13.97 -7.61
CA ILE A 154 -8.97 -12.92 -7.92
C ILE A 154 -8.12 -12.60 -6.69
N PRO A 155 -6.78 -12.69 -6.78
CA PRO A 155 -5.91 -12.35 -5.66
C PRO A 155 -5.88 -10.83 -5.43
N ILE A 156 -6.17 -10.41 -4.20
CA ILE A 156 -6.08 -9.03 -3.75
C ILE A 156 -5.06 -8.88 -2.64
N GLU A 157 -4.24 -7.86 -2.70
CA GLU A 157 -3.28 -7.49 -1.65
C GLU A 157 -3.88 -6.37 -0.82
N ILE A 158 -4.03 -6.59 0.48
CA ILE A 158 -4.57 -5.57 1.40
C ILE A 158 -3.49 -5.14 2.37
N GLN A 159 -3.36 -3.82 2.53
CA GLN A 159 -2.54 -3.19 3.55
C GLN A 159 -3.46 -2.46 4.51
N ILE A 160 -3.34 -2.77 5.81
CA ILE A 160 -4.14 -2.14 6.87
C ILE A 160 -3.18 -1.37 7.76
N GLN A 161 -3.48 -0.11 8.01
CA GLN A 161 -2.63 0.78 8.80
C GLN A 161 -3.44 1.92 9.40
N THR A 162 -2.92 2.55 10.43
CA THR A 162 -3.49 3.78 10.97
C THR A 162 -3.08 4.98 10.11
N LYS A 163 -3.77 6.11 10.30
CA LYS A 163 -3.43 7.36 9.60
C LYS A 163 -2.01 7.83 9.92
N ASN A 164 -1.55 7.65 11.17
CA ASN A 164 -0.17 7.99 11.56
C ASN A 164 0.86 7.09 10.86
N MET A 165 0.59 5.79 10.77
CA MET A 165 1.46 4.86 10.03
C MET A 165 1.52 5.21 8.54
N GLU A 166 0.41 5.65 7.95
CA GLU A 166 0.37 6.13 6.57
C GLU A 166 1.27 7.35 6.38
N LEU A 167 1.16 8.37 7.25
CA LEU A 167 1.98 9.57 7.20
C LEU A 167 3.48 9.25 7.30
N ILE A 168 3.85 8.35 8.22
CA ILE A 168 5.25 7.90 8.37
C ILE A 168 5.71 7.14 7.11
N ALA A 169 4.85 6.30 6.54
CA ALA A 169 5.16 5.56 5.32
C ALA A 169 5.33 6.47 4.08
N GLU A 170 4.64 7.60 4.02
CA GLU A 170 4.73 8.55 2.91
C GLU A 170 5.91 9.51 3.03
N ASN A 171 6.13 10.06 4.22
CA ASN A 171 7.07 11.15 4.46
C ASN A 171 8.39 10.71 5.13
N GLY A 172 8.46 9.44 5.55
CA GLY A 172 9.65 8.89 6.20
C GLY A 172 9.81 9.28 7.67
N ILE A 173 10.99 8.94 8.22
CA ILE A 173 11.31 9.14 9.65
C ILE A 173 11.27 10.62 10.04
N CYS A 174 11.55 11.53 9.13
CA CYS A 174 11.49 12.98 9.38
C CYS A 174 10.08 13.47 9.76
N ALA A 175 9.02 12.83 9.28
CA ALA A 175 7.65 13.17 9.67
C ALA A 175 7.36 12.86 11.15
N HIS A 176 8.01 11.84 11.69
CA HIS A 176 7.85 11.47 13.10
C HIS A 176 8.47 12.51 14.05
N ALA A 177 9.58 13.11 13.66
CA ALA A 177 10.23 14.18 14.44
C ALA A 177 9.39 15.46 14.45
N SER A 178 8.83 15.84 13.29
CA SER A 178 7.96 17.03 13.16
C SER A 178 6.66 16.87 13.96
N TYR A 179 6.07 15.66 14.01
CA TYR A 179 4.85 15.41 14.76
C TYR A 179 5.09 15.43 16.29
N LYS A 180 6.19 14.85 16.77
CA LYS A 180 6.55 14.91 18.21
C LYS A 180 6.77 16.37 18.66
N ASN A 181 7.41 17.18 17.84
CA ASN A 181 7.63 18.59 18.16
C ASN A 181 6.30 19.38 18.17
N ALA A 182 5.38 19.13 17.21
CA ALA A 182 4.09 19.79 17.19
C ALA A 182 3.21 19.46 18.42
N VAL A 183 3.23 18.20 18.88
CA VAL A 183 2.50 17.77 20.09
C VAL A 183 3.12 18.37 21.36
N SER A 184 4.45 18.52 21.42
CA SER A 184 5.14 19.16 22.54
C SER A 184 4.78 20.65 22.69
N TYR A 185 4.66 21.37 21.57
CA TYR A 185 4.27 22.78 21.59
C TYR A 185 2.80 23.02 21.98
N THR A 186 1.90 22.08 21.71
CA THR A 186 0.49 22.19 22.13
C THR A 186 0.31 21.94 23.62
N HIS A 187 1.12 21.07 24.24
CA HIS A 187 1.10 20.86 25.69
C HIS A 187 1.67 22.03 26.50
N LEU A 188 2.63 22.77 25.96
CA LEU A 188 3.21 23.94 26.64
C LEU A 188 2.26 25.17 26.62
N ARG A 189 1.35 25.27 25.65
CA ARG A 189 0.34 26.36 25.60
C ARG A 189 -0.91 26.12 26.45
N ALA A 190 -1.10 24.92 26.98
CA ALA A 190 -2.26 24.59 27.82
C ALA A 190 -2.01 24.84 29.32
N HIS A 191 -0.84 25.38 29.70
CA HIS A 191 -0.44 25.69 31.09
C HIS A 191 -0.08 27.19 31.29
N GLU A 192 -0.37 28.08 30.34
CA GLU A 192 -0.41 29.51 30.53
C GLU A 192 -1.89 30.00 30.50
#